data_cc8d6a57762090fef23c3aad0a4cdb9e
#
_entry.id   cc8d6a57762090fef23c3aad0a4cdb9e
#
_cell.length_a   1.000
_cell.length_b   1.000
_cell.length_c   1.000
_cell.angle_alpha   90.00
_cell.angle_beta   90.00
_cell.angle_gamma   90.00
#
_symmetry.space_group_name_H-M   'P 1'
#
loop_
_entity.id
_entity.type
_entity.pdbx_description
1 polymer ?
#
loop_
_entity_poly.entity_id
_entity_poly.type
_entity_poly.pdbx_seq_one_letter_code
_entity_poly.pdbx_strand_id
1 'polypeptide(L)'
;MKLKPVILFVVVFNFQFLFSQIVKTIPEYPTENDSIVVIFDAAQPGATELLNYTGTVYAHTGVTTHLGLWQHVIGTWGNNSVQPALTNEGSHLYKLTIGYPRTFYKLTDTSEHITALDFVFRSADGTKQTRPDIFIPLNSQGLNLILNSPTLPAQYSDPLSAPLFASQNDTLNLSATAITVGTSLKSLSLYINWNLKLQVSSNKITYSYIPNDFPSGVNHVTVIASDNSGNIDSLAFAIVNNPAVQQAPPPAGVEFGINYDATVPTTATLVLFAPRKSFVYVLGDFNNWEVNTSYMMNEYQVTPDSVIWWITLNNLSPGEEYAFQYLVDGNIRIADPYAHKILDPDNDKYINSYPSGNIVYPNLKSYPTGKTSEIVSVLQTGQAKYKWQDVNFKRPAKTDLVIYELLVRDFVSTHSYHTLIDTIAYLKRLGVNAIELLPVMEFEGNDSWGYNPNFDFTPSMLQSQL
;
A
#
# COMPACT_ATOMS: atom_id res chain seq x y z
N MET A 1 -47.06 -34.88 -27.48
CA MET A 1 -45.61 -35.03 -27.60
C MET A 1 -44.99 -34.17 -26.51
N LYS A 2 -44.57 -34.80 -25.36
CA LYS A 2 -44.03 -34.08 -24.19
C LYS A 2 -42.51 -34.00 -24.37
N LEU A 3 -41.97 -32.77 -24.54
CA LEU A 3 -40.52 -32.55 -24.49
C LEU A 3 -40.05 -32.72 -23.03
N LYS A 4 -39.08 -33.61 -22.82
CA LYS A 4 -38.33 -33.72 -21.57
C LYS A 4 -37.22 -32.65 -21.56
N PRO A 5 -37.03 -31.97 -20.44
CA PRO A 5 -35.88 -31.03 -20.35
C PRO A 5 -34.58 -31.84 -20.24
N VAL A 6 -33.64 -31.55 -21.12
CA VAL A 6 -32.26 -32.02 -21.03
C VAL A 6 -31.53 -31.08 -20.03
N ILE A 7 -31.22 -31.61 -18.85
CA ILE A 7 -30.38 -30.92 -17.87
C ILE A 7 -28.92 -31.07 -18.35
N LEU A 8 -28.36 -29.98 -18.85
CA LEU A 8 -26.95 -29.88 -19.18
C LEU A 8 -26.16 -29.69 -17.88
N PHE A 9 -25.49 -30.74 -17.43
CA PHE A 9 -24.52 -30.65 -16.34
C PHE A 9 -23.28 -29.94 -16.89
N VAL A 10 -23.12 -28.63 -16.59
CA VAL A 10 -21.87 -27.94 -16.79
C VAL A 10 -20.96 -28.29 -15.62
N VAL A 11 -20.04 -29.22 -15.85
CA VAL A 11 -18.95 -29.52 -14.92
C VAL A 11 -17.97 -28.35 -15.04
N VAL A 12 -18.06 -27.39 -14.11
CA VAL A 12 -17.03 -26.35 -13.96
C VAL A 12 -15.80 -27.02 -13.33
N PHE A 13 -14.83 -27.34 -14.15
CA PHE A 13 -13.50 -27.70 -13.65
C PHE A 13 -12.89 -26.42 -13.04
N ASN A 14 -12.96 -26.32 -11.71
CA ASN A 14 -12.11 -25.41 -10.96
C ASN A 14 -10.66 -25.88 -11.13
N PHE A 15 -9.94 -25.33 -12.10
CA PHE A 15 -8.48 -25.37 -12.11
C PHE A 15 -7.99 -24.53 -10.92
N GLN A 16 -7.84 -25.16 -9.78
CA GLN A 16 -6.93 -24.63 -8.77
C GLN A 16 -5.53 -24.69 -9.36
N PHE A 17 -5.02 -23.57 -9.83
CA PHE A 17 -3.59 -23.39 -10.04
C PHE A 17 -2.91 -23.52 -8.67
N LEU A 18 -2.50 -24.71 -8.32
CA LEU A 18 -1.43 -24.92 -7.35
C LEU A 18 -0.19 -24.26 -7.95
N PHE A 19 0.08 -23.02 -7.57
CA PHE A 19 1.39 -22.42 -7.81
C PHE A 19 2.41 -23.29 -7.06
N SER A 20 3.03 -24.22 -7.75
CA SER A 20 4.15 -24.97 -7.23
C SER A 20 5.24 -23.92 -6.93
N GLN A 21 5.68 -23.88 -5.68
CA GLN A 21 6.69 -22.94 -5.21
C GLN A 21 7.99 -23.20 -5.99
N ILE A 22 8.50 -22.18 -6.69
CA ILE A 22 9.71 -22.29 -7.53
C ILE A 22 10.98 -22.62 -6.73
N VAL A 23 10.91 -22.42 -5.41
CA VAL A 23 12.01 -22.71 -4.48
C VAL A 23 11.49 -23.54 -3.31
N LYS A 24 12.26 -24.56 -2.94
CA LYS A 24 12.05 -25.36 -1.73
C LYS A 24 13.31 -25.35 -0.89
N THR A 25 13.14 -25.49 0.41
CA THR A 25 14.26 -25.62 1.35
C THR A 25 14.26 -26.98 2.05
N ILE A 26 15.44 -27.40 2.48
CA ILE A 26 15.62 -28.53 3.38
C ILE A 26 16.44 -28.01 4.56
N PRO A 27 15.87 -27.94 5.79
CA PRO A 27 14.50 -28.33 6.16
C PRO A 27 13.43 -27.43 5.47
N GLU A 28 12.18 -27.91 5.42
CA GLU A 28 11.06 -27.19 4.77
C GLU A 28 10.78 -25.84 5.43
N TYR A 29 10.98 -25.74 6.72
CA TYR A 29 10.82 -24.52 7.53
C TYR A 29 12.15 -24.19 8.23
N PRO A 30 13.10 -23.57 7.52
CA PRO A 30 14.44 -23.34 8.04
C PRO A 30 14.47 -22.22 9.08
N THR A 31 15.42 -22.35 10.02
CA THR A 31 15.83 -21.27 10.93
C THR A 31 17.23 -20.77 10.58
N GLU A 32 17.67 -19.65 11.14
CA GLU A 32 19.04 -19.16 10.94
C GLU A 32 20.13 -20.11 11.50
N ASN A 33 19.74 -21.06 12.35
CA ASN A 33 20.63 -22.04 12.98
C ASN A 33 20.64 -23.41 12.29
N ASP A 34 19.86 -23.59 11.23
CA ASP A 34 19.81 -24.83 10.49
C ASP A 34 20.86 -24.88 9.38
N SER A 35 21.26 -26.09 9.02
CA SER A 35 22.00 -26.33 7.78
C SER A 35 21.01 -26.41 6.63
N ILE A 36 20.99 -25.37 5.79
CA ILE A 36 19.96 -25.16 4.77
C ILE A 36 20.46 -25.57 3.38
N VAL A 37 19.60 -26.31 2.67
CA VAL A 37 19.73 -26.56 1.23
C VAL A 37 18.55 -25.89 0.52
N VAL A 38 18.85 -25.18 -0.55
CA VAL A 38 17.87 -24.51 -1.42
C VAL A 38 17.77 -25.28 -2.74
N ILE A 39 16.56 -25.65 -3.14
CA ILE A 39 16.25 -26.30 -4.41
C ILE A 39 15.44 -25.31 -5.25
N PHE A 40 15.99 -24.90 -6.38
CA PHE A 40 15.31 -24.07 -7.39
C PHE A 40 14.77 -24.97 -8.51
N ASP A 41 13.48 -24.87 -8.80
CA ASP A 41 12.79 -25.62 -9.86
C ASP A 41 12.52 -24.71 -11.06
N ALA A 42 13.35 -24.78 -12.06
CA ALA A 42 13.24 -24.02 -13.29
C ALA A 42 12.14 -24.53 -14.25
N ALA A 43 11.45 -25.64 -13.93
CA ALA A 43 10.28 -26.07 -14.69
C ALA A 43 9.01 -25.32 -14.33
N GLN A 44 9.01 -24.58 -13.22
CA GLN A 44 7.84 -23.83 -12.76
C GLN A 44 7.70 -22.47 -13.48
N PRO A 45 6.48 -22.02 -13.81
CA PRO A 45 6.25 -20.74 -14.50
C PRO A 45 6.86 -19.52 -13.78
N GLY A 46 6.95 -19.56 -12.45
CA GLY A 46 7.59 -18.51 -11.66
C GLY A 46 9.09 -18.37 -11.86
N ALA A 47 9.76 -19.33 -12.54
CA ALA A 47 11.17 -19.20 -12.91
C ALA A 47 11.42 -18.13 -13.98
N THR A 48 10.36 -17.58 -14.57
CA THR A 48 10.37 -16.45 -15.52
C THR A 48 11.34 -16.64 -16.69
N GLU A 49 12.41 -15.83 -16.81
CA GLU A 49 13.39 -15.95 -17.90
C GLU A 49 14.24 -17.22 -17.85
N LEU A 50 14.26 -17.91 -16.69
CA LEU A 50 14.93 -19.21 -16.51
C LEU A 50 13.98 -20.41 -16.71
N LEU A 51 12.76 -20.22 -17.16
CA LEU A 51 11.82 -21.32 -17.40
C LEU A 51 12.42 -22.35 -18.37
N ASN A 52 12.48 -23.60 -17.92
CA ASN A 52 13.08 -24.73 -18.62
C ASN A 52 14.57 -24.52 -18.99
N TYR A 53 15.26 -23.62 -18.30
CA TYR A 53 16.69 -23.39 -18.52
C TYR A 53 17.49 -24.63 -18.12
N THR A 54 18.52 -24.95 -18.90
CA THR A 54 19.38 -26.16 -18.71
C THR A 54 20.87 -25.83 -18.51
N GLY A 55 21.23 -24.56 -18.67
CA GLY A 55 22.61 -24.08 -18.47
C GLY A 55 22.96 -23.92 -16.98
N THR A 56 24.15 -23.42 -16.71
CA THR A 56 24.61 -23.13 -15.35
C THR A 56 23.83 -21.96 -14.75
N VAL A 57 23.24 -22.18 -13.57
CA VAL A 57 22.54 -21.16 -12.78
C VAL A 57 23.43 -20.69 -11.64
N TYR A 58 23.50 -19.40 -11.44
CA TYR A 58 24.17 -18.73 -10.32
C TYR A 58 23.15 -18.06 -9.41
N ALA A 59 23.46 -17.99 -8.12
CA ALA A 59 22.66 -17.22 -7.18
C ALA A 59 23.32 -15.86 -6.89
N HIS A 60 22.66 -14.77 -7.25
CA HIS A 60 22.86 -13.51 -6.57
C HIS A 60 22.08 -13.60 -5.28
N THR A 61 22.73 -13.55 -4.13
CA THR A 61 22.10 -13.86 -2.85
C THR A 61 22.65 -13.00 -1.72
N GLY A 62 21.79 -12.65 -0.80
CA GLY A 62 22.02 -11.92 0.43
C GLY A 62 21.04 -12.38 1.50
N VAL A 63 20.86 -11.59 2.52
CA VAL A 63 19.92 -11.86 3.61
C VAL A 63 19.11 -10.60 3.97
N THR A 64 17.90 -10.81 4.45
CA THR A 64 17.11 -9.78 5.12
C THR A 64 17.36 -9.85 6.62
N THR A 65 17.62 -8.68 7.24
CA THR A 65 17.79 -8.52 8.69
C THR A 65 16.96 -7.32 9.17
N HIS A 66 17.06 -6.95 10.45
CA HIS A 66 16.43 -5.72 10.95
C HIS A 66 16.99 -4.43 10.31
N LEU A 67 18.13 -4.51 9.62
CA LEU A 67 18.73 -3.38 8.89
C LEU A 67 18.13 -3.20 7.49
N GLY A 68 17.35 -4.15 6.99
CA GLY A 68 16.67 -4.11 5.71
C GLY A 68 16.88 -5.35 4.86
N LEU A 69 16.41 -5.28 3.61
CA LEU A 69 16.60 -6.31 2.59
C LEU A 69 18.02 -6.27 2.03
N TRP A 70 18.47 -7.37 1.42
CA TRP A 70 19.73 -7.46 0.68
C TRP A 70 20.96 -7.06 1.48
N GLN A 71 21.02 -7.44 2.76
CA GLN A 71 22.23 -7.31 3.57
C GLN A 71 23.19 -8.47 3.27
N HIS A 72 24.49 -8.31 3.53
CA HIS A 72 25.54 -9.33 3.40
C HIS A 72 25.55 -10.03 2.04
N VAL A 73 25.32 -9.29 0.95
CA VAL A 73 25.27 -9.84 -0.41
C VAL A 73 26.59 -10.48 -0.82
N ILE A 74 26.52 -11.70 -1.38
CA ILE A 74 27.69 -12.43 -1.86
C ILE A 74 28.14 -11.91 -3.23
N GLY A 75 29.19 -11.10 -3.24
CA GLY A 75 29.79 -10.55 -4.46
C GLY A 75 28.91 -9.52 -5.15
N THR A 76 29.40 -8.98 -6.26
CA THR A 76 28.66 -8.04 -7.11
C THR A 76 27.90 -8.77 -8.21
N TRP A 77 26.85 -8.12 -8.75
CA TRP A 77 26.07 -8.69 -9.83
C TRP A 77 26.92 -9.17 -11.00
N GLY A 78 26.66 -10.38 -11.49
CA GLY A 78 27.36 -10.96 -12.64
C GLY A 78 28.74 -11.56 -12.34
N ASN A 79 29.22 -11.49 -11.10
CA ASN A 79 30.55 -12.03 -10.73
C ASN A 79 30.50 -13.53 -10.44
N ASN A 80 30.68 -14.36 -11.48
CA ASN A 80 30.65 -15.82 -11.39
C ASN A 80 31.81 -16.43 -10.59
N SER A 81 32.88 -15.68 -10.29
CA SER A 81 33.99 -16.19 -9.48
C SER A 81 33.72 -16.14 -7.98
N VAL A 82 32.71 -15.38 -7.56
CA VAL A 82 32.34 -15.17 -6.14
C VAL A 82 30.91 -15.65 -5.85
N GLN A 83 29.97 -15.38 -6.74
CA GLN A 83 28.58 -15.82 -6.57
C GLN A 83 28.48 -17.35 -6.73
N PRO A 84 27.73 -18.03 -5.85
CA PRO A 84 27.65 -19.48 -5.87
C PRO A 84 26.91 -19.98 -7.11
N ALA A 85 27.51 -20.97 -7.79
CA ALA A 85 26.84 -21.74 -8.81
C ALA A 85 25.98 -22.83 -8.17
N LEU A 86 24.78 -23.05 -8.69
CA LEU A 86 23.92 -24.16 -8.29
C LEU A 86 24.34 -25.45 -9.00
N THR A 87 24.27 -26.56 -8.29
CA THR A 87 24.43 -27.90 -8.86
C THR A 87 23.17 -28.28 -9.63
N ASN A 88 23.33 -28.66 -10.90
CA ASN A 88 22.21 -29.17 -11.70
C ASN A 88 21.93 -30.62 -11.33
N GLU A 89 20.76 -30.91 -10.75
CA GLU A 89 20.30 -32.23 -10.32
C GLU A 89 19.48 -32.96 -11.42
N GLY A 90 19.39 -32.38 -12.60
CA GLY A 90 18.55 -32.86 -13.70
C GLY A 90 17.09 -32.41 -13.59
N SER A 91 16.28 -32.67 -14.63
CA SER A 91 14.85 -32.32 -14.68
C SER A 91 14.53 -30.87 -14.33
N HIS A 92 15.42 -29.93 -14.70
CA HIS A 92 15.36 -28.50 -14.40
C HIS A 92 15.46 -28.14 -12.90
N LEU A 93 15.91 -29.08 -12.06
CA LEU A 93 16.16 -28.83 -10.64
C LEU A 93 17.59 -28.39 -10.41
N TYR A 94 17.79 -27.37 -9.62
CA TYR A 94 19.06 -26.79 -9.26
C TYR A 94 19.19 -26.68 -7.75
N LYS A 95 20.31 -27.13 -7.19
CA LYS A 95 20.57 -27.21 -5.77
C LYS A 95 21.69 -26.26 -5.35
N LEU A 96 21.44 -25.52 -4.28
CA LEU A 96 22.43 -24.72 -3.58
C LEU A 96 22.50 -25.12 -2.12
N THR A 97 23.68 -25.50 -1.66
CA THR A 97 23.93 -25.79 -0.25
C THR A 97 24.41 -24.50 0.42
N ILE A 98 23.57 -23.90 1.24
CA ILE A 98 23.91 -22.76 2.10
C ILE A 98 24.70 -23.24 3.33
N GLY A 99 24.34 -24.41 3.88
CA GLY A 99 24.82 -24.78 5.20
C GLY A 99 24.24 -23.84 6.26
N TYR A 100 25.04 -23.44 7.22
CA TYR A 100 24.61 -22.50 8.26
C TYR A 100 24.63 -21.06 7.72
N PRO A 101 23.49 -20.36 7.64
CA PRO A 101 23.37 -19.05 7.01
C PRO A 101 24.36 -18.02 7.54
N ARG A 102 24.50 -17.89 8.85
CA ARG A 102 25.44 -16.94 9.46
C ARG A 102 26.88 -17.13 8.97
N THR A 103 27.29 -18.38 8.80
CA THR A 103 28.63 -18.72 8.28
C THR A 103 28.74 -18.43 6.78
N PHE A 104 27.73 -18.78 6.03
CA PHE A 104 27.69 -18.60 4.58
C PHE A 104 27.73 -17.11 4.20
N TYR A 105 26.92 -16.30 4.85
CA TYR A 105 26.85 -14.84 4.60
C TYR A 105 27.84 -14.02 5.46
N LYS A 106 28.70 -14.68 6.25
CA LYS A 106 29.75 -14.08 7.09
C LYS A 106 29.21 -13.07 8.11
N LEU A 107 28.01 -13.34 8.67
CA LEU A 107 27.46 -12.58 9.77
C LEU A 107 28.22 -12.90 11.06
N THR A 108 28.92 -11.91 11.61
CA THR A 108 29.66 -12.04 12.88
C THR A 108 28.96 -11.34 14.06
N ASP A 109 28.12 -10.36 13.79
CA ASP A 109 27.35 -9.66 14.83
C ASP A 109 26.20 -10.56 15.31
N THR A 110 26.26 -10.97 16.58
CA THR A 110 25.26 -11.85 17.19
C THR A 110 23.94 -11.18 17.49
N SER A 111 23.88 -9.86 17.47
CA SER A 111 22.64 -9.08 17.65
C SER A 111 21.84 -8.93 16.34
N GLU A 112 22.48 -9.16 15.20
CA GLU A 112 21.85 -9.13 13.90
C GLU A 112 21.30 -10.52 13.55
N HIS A 113 19.98 -10.67 13.50
CA HIS A 113 19.29 -11.90 13.16
C HIS A 113 18.85 -11.92 11.70
N ILE A 114 19.04 -13.07 11.04
CA ILE A 114 18.58 -13.30 9.67
C ILE A 114 17.11 -13.69 9.71
N THR A 115 16.27 -12.92 9.03
CA THR A 115 14.82 -13.18 8.93
C THR A 115 14.39 -13.73 7.58
N ALA A 116 15.22 -13.56 6.53
CA ALA A 116 15.02 -14.23 5.24
C ALA A 116 16.34 -14.43 4.51
N LEU A 117 16.37 -15.39 3.57
CA LEU A 117 17.40 -15.53 2.55
C LEU A 117 16.90 -14.90 1.26
N ASP A 118 17.68 -14.01 0.66
CA ASP A 118 17.32 -13.22 -0.50
C ASP A 118 18.00 -13.76 -1.75
N PHE A 119 17.26 -13.98 -2.86
CA PHE A 119 17.77 -14.57 -4.08
C PHE A 119 17.27 -13.87 -5.35
N VAL A 120 18.18 -13.74 -6.31
CA VAL A 120 17.88 -13.72 -7.74
C VAL A 120 18.71 -14.83 -8.38
N PHE A 121 18.06 -15.83 -8.98
CA PHE A 121 18.75 -16.83 -9.79
C PHE A 121 18.97 -16.27 -11.19
N ARG A 122 20.15 -16.52 -11.77
CA ARG A 122 20.53 -15.98 -13.07
C ARG A 122 21.36 -16.95 -13.89
N SER A 123 21.36 -16.78 -15.22
CA SER A 123 22.28 -17.44 -16.13
C SER A 123 23.73 -16.97 -15.93
N ALA A 124 24.70 -17.74 -16.41
CA ALA A 124 26.11 -17.41 -16.30
C ALA A 124 26.50 -16.08 -16.95
N ASP A 125 25.87 -15.73 -18.06
CA ASP A 125 26.06 -14.48 -18.80
C ASP A 125 25.22 -13.31 -18.24
N GLY A 126 24.36 -13.57 -17.25
CA GLY A 126 23.48 -12.56 -16.63
C GLY A 126 22.33 -12.07 -17.51
N THR A 127 22.12 -12.68 -18.69
CA THR A 127 21.05 -12.25 -19.63
C THR A 127 19.67 -12.75 -19.24
N LYS A 128 19.59 -13.79 -18.40
CA LYS A 128 18.35 -14.39 -17.88
C LYS A 128 18.35 -14.41 -16.38
N GLN A 129 17.21 -14.13 -15.76
CA GLN A 129 17.07 -14.13 -14.31
C GLN A 129 15.63 -14.42 -13.86
N THR A 130 15.46 -14.76 -12.58
CA THR A 130 14.15 -14.80 -11.94
C THR A 130 13.65 -13.38 -11.65
N ARG A 131 12.33 -13.16 -11.75
CA ARG A 131 11.64 -11.94 -11.37
C ARG A 131 10.26 -12.27 -10.77
N PRO A 132 9.81 -11.60 -9.72
CA PRO A 132 10.54 -10.66 -8.85
C PRO A 132 11.64 -11.34 -8.05
N ASP A 133 12.31 -10.59 -7.17
CA ASP A 133 13.25 -11.12 -6.17
C ASP A 133 12.55 -12.14 -5.28
N ILE A 134 13.30 -13.16 -4.84
CA ILE A 134 12.80 -14.28 -4.04
C ILE A 134 13.31 -14.11 -2.62
N PHE A 135 12.37 -14.05 -1.66
CA PHE A 135 12.68 -13.98 -0.23
C PHE A 135 12.18 -15.25 0.45
N ILE A 136 13.10 -16.04 0.99
CA ILE A 136 12.80 -17.28 1.71
C ILE A 136 12.82 -16.96 3.20
N PRO A 137 11.67 -16.95 3.90
CA PRO A 137 11.62 -16.61 5.30
C PRO A 137 12.35 -17.66 6.15
N LEU A 138 13.10 -17.20 7.16
CA LEU A 138 13.66 -18.04 8.21
C LEU A 138 12.81 -17.92 9.47
N ASN A 139 12.47 -19.08 10.02
CA ASN A 139 11.64 -19.15 11.21
C ASN A 139 12.50 -18.95 12.47
N SER A 140 11.94 -18.35 13.52
CA SER A 140 12.59 -18.34 14.83
C SER A 140 12.53 -19.74 15.47
N GLN A 141 13.46 -20.03 16.41
CA GLN A 141 13.39 -21.24 17.23
C GLN A 141 12.14 -21.27 18.09
N GLY A 142 11.61 -22.43 18.37
CA GLY A 142 10.43 -22.62 19.19
C GLY A 142 9.16 -22.81 18.38
N LEU A 143 8.13 -22.04 18.68
CA LEU A 143 6.82 -22.09 18.02
C LEU A 143 6.67 -20.93 17.05
N ASN A 144 6.28 -21.22 15.81
CA ASN A 144 6.00 -20.23 14.78
C ASN A 144 4.66 -20.54 14.12
N LEU A 145 3.89 -19.51 13.79
CA LEU A 145 2.58 -19.63 13.16
C LEU A 145 2.58 -18.93 11.80
N ILE A 146 2.19 -19.65 10.75
CA ILE A 146 2.15 -19.16 9.38
C ILE A 146 0.71 -19.20 8.87
N LEU A 147 0.22 -18.08 8.31
CA LEU A 147 -1.04 -18.04 7.57
C LEU A 147 -0.81 -18.55 6.15
N ASN A 148 -1.45 -19.66 5.78
CA ASN A 148 -1.37 -20.24 4.45
C ASN A 148 -2.43 -19.67 3.51
N SER A 149 -3.59 -19.33 4.04
CA SER A 149 -4.73 -18.77 3.31
C SER A 149 -5.65 -18.03 4.29
N PRO A 150 -6.21 -16.89 3.86
CA PRO A 150 -6.00 -16.19 2.59
C PRO A 150 -4.66 -15.44 2.55
N THR A 151 -4.26 -14.97 1.36
CA THR A 151 -3.21 -13.96 1.25
C THR A 151 -3.75 -12.64 1.78
N LEU A 152 -3.07 -12.07 2.79
CA LEU A 152 -3.47 -10.77 3.32
C LEU A 152 -3.02 -9.65 2.37
N PRO A 153 -3.79 -8.55 2.29
CA PRO A 153 -3.34 -7.31 1.65
C PRO A 153 -2.04 -6.77 2.28
N ALA A 154 -1.54 -5.66 1.75
CA ALA A 154 -0.35 -5.02 2.31
C ALA A 154 -0.46 -4.87 3.84
N GLN A 155 0.61 -5.27 4.55
CA GLN A 155 0.62 -5.23 6.01
C GLN A 155 0.83 -3.79 6.49
N TYR A 156 -0.13 -3.29 7.23
CA TYR A 156 0.00 -2.06 8.00
C TYR A 156 0.09 -2.40 9.50
N SER A 157 0.34 -1.39 10.32
CA SER A 157 0.44 -1.58 11.78
C SER A 157 -0.84 -2.10 12.43
N ASP A 158 -2.00 -1.89 11.78
CA ASP A 158 -3.31 -2.36 12.24
C ASP A 158 -3.95 -3.24 11.17
N PRO A 159 -4.43 -4.46 11.51
CA PRO A 159 -5.17 -5.33 10.59
C PRO A 159 -6.43 -4.69 10.00
N LEU A 160 -7.05 -3.72 10.68
CA LEU A 160 -8.22 -2.99 10.20
C LEU A 160 -7.90 -1.96 9.14
N SER A 161 -6.64 -1.57 9.01
CA SER A 161 -6.21 -0.67 7.93
C SER A 161 -6.21 -1.35 6.56
N ALA A 162 -6.06 -2.68 6.51
CA ALA A 162 -6.14 -3.47 5.29
C ALA A 162 -6.84 -4.82 5.52
N PRO A 163 -8.13 -4.82 5.87
CA PRO A 163 -8.89 -6.05 6.05
C PRO A 163 -9.15 -6.75 4.73
N LEU A 164 -9.51 -8.02 4.82
CA LEU A 164 -10.13 -8.75 3.71
C LEU A 164 -11.59 -8.34 3.57
N PHE A 165 -12.08 -8.30 2.35
CA PHE A 165 -13.50 -8.07 2.08
C PHE A 165 -14.14 -9.35 1.59
N ALA A 166 -15.30 -9.67 2.12
CA ALA A 166 -16.08 -10.84 1.74
C ALA A 166 -17.50 -10.43 1.35
N SER A 167 -17.96 -10.90 0.20
CA SER A 167 -19.36 -10.77 -0.19
C SER A 167 -20.19 -11.92 0.41
N GLN A 168 -21.50 -11.72 0.53
CA GLN A 168 -22.39 -12.69 1.19
C GLN A 168 -22.37 -14.09 0.57
N ASN A 169 -22.02 -14.19 -0.71
CA ASN A 169 -21.98 -15.45 -1.46
C ASN A 169 -20.57 -16.10 -1.50
N ASP A 170 -19.58 -15.46 -0.89
CA ASP A 170 -18.22 -15.98 -0.87
C ASP A 170 -18.07 -17.05 0.20
N THR A 171 -17.06 -17.90 0.01
CA THR A 171 -16.54 -18.78 1.06
C THR A 171 -15.03 -18.57 1.11
N LEU A 172 -14.54 -18.06 2.21
CA LEU A 172 -13.11 -17.87 2.41
C LEU A 172 -12.53 -19.08 3.15
N ASN A 173 -11.52 -19.72 2.57
CA ASN A 173 -10.80 -20.79 3.23
C ASN A 173 -9.68 -20.21 4.08
N LEU A 174 -9.83 -20.28 5.40
CA LEU A 174 -8.81 -19.87 6.37
C LEU A 174 -7.94 -21.09 6.68
N SER A 175 -6.63 -20.98 6.50
CA SER A 175 -5.70 -22.07 6.81
C SER A 175 -4.41 -21.51 7.40
N ALA A 176 -3.97 -22.09 8.50
CA ALA A 176 -2.72 -21.76 9.16
C ALA A 176 -1.96 -23.02 9.55
N THR A 177 -0.64 -22.92 9.60
CA THR A 177 0.28 -24.01 10.00
C THR A 177 1.12 -23.54 11.18
N ALA A 178 1.14 -24.33 12.25
CA ALA A 178 2.05 -24.15 13.37
C ALA A 178 3.31 -24.99 13.13
N ILE A 179 4.47 -24.37 13.22
CA ILE A 179 5.78 -24.96 13.08
C ILE A 179 6.44 -24.99 14.46
N THR A 180 6.90 -26.15 14.88
CA THR A 180 7.60 -26.32 16.16
C THR A 180 9.03 -26.80 15.91
N VAL A 181 10.01 -26.11 16.51
CA VAL A 181 11.43 -26.48 16.45
C VAL A 181 11.94 -26.69 17.88
N GLY A 182 12.36 -27.92 18.19
CA GLY A 182 12.82 -28.29 19.53
C GLY A 182 11.72 -28.46 20.59
N THR A 183 10.45 -28.42 20.18
CA THR A 183 9.27 -28.61 21.02
C THR A 183 8.17 -29.34 20.26
N SER A 184 7.04 -29.64 20.89
CA SER A 184 5.89 -30.27 20.22
C SER A 184 4.64 -29.40 20.39
N LEU A 185 3.79 -29.34 19.37
CA LEU A 185 2.54 -28.62 19.41
C LEU A 185 1.60 -29.19 20.49
N LYS A 186 0.99 -28.29 21.26
CA LYS A 186 -0.06 -28.63 22.22
C LYS A 186 -1.44 -28.38 21.60
N SER A 187 -1.66 -27.22 21.00
CA SER A 187 -2.93 -26.91 20.34
C SER A 187 -2.76 -25.81 19.30
N LEU A 188 -3.61 -25.84 18.28
CA LEU A 188 -3.80 -24.80 17.29
C LEU A 188 -5.28 -24.44 17.26
N SER A 189 -5.63 -23.18 17.56
CA SER A 189 -6.99 -22.72 17.81
C SER A 189 -7.33 -21.53 16.93
N LEU A 190 -8.51 -21.53 16.32
CA LEU A 190 -9.04 -20.43 15.51
C LEU A 190 -10.24 -19.81 16.21
N TYR A 191 -10.19 -18.49 16.37
CA TYR A 191 -11.24 -17.67 16.96
C TYR A 191 -11.78 -16.69 15.93
N ILE A 192 -13.08 -16.43 15.96
CA ILE A 192 -13.73 -15.34 15.23
C ILE A 192 -14.54 -14.54 16.23
N ASN A 193 -14.28 -13.24 16.30
CA ASN A 193 -14.88 -12.33 17.28
C ASN A 193 -14.72 -12.87 18.71
N TRP A 194 -13.51 -13.35 19.03
CA TRP A 194 -13.15 -13.96 20.32
C TRP A 194 -13.88 -15.26 20.68
N ASN A 195 -14.72 -15.77 19.77
CA ASN A 195 -15.39 -17.07 19.95
C ASN A 195 -14.57 -18.18 19.29
N LEU A 196 -14.24 -19.22 20.06
CA LEU A 196 -13.55 -20.39 19.54
C LEU A 196 -14.42 -21.06 18.45
N LYS A 197 -13.89 -21.23 17.25
CA LYS A 197 -14.54 -21.90 16.13
C LYS A 197 -13.99 -23.29 15.88
N LEU A 198 -12.69 -23.45 16.01
CA LEU A 198 -12.04 -24.74 15.81
C LEU A 198 -10.78 -24.82 16.66
N GLN A 199 -10.50 -25.99 17.23
CA GLN A 199 -9.24 -26.31 17.90
C GLN A 199 -8.80 -27.71 17.43
N VAL A 200 -7.52 -27.82 17.09
CA VAL A 200 -6.90 -29.09 16.65
C VAL A 200 -5.58 -29.30 17.40
N SER A 201 -5.14 -30.56 17.45
CA SER A 201 -3.80 -30.94 17.90
C SER A 201 -2.82 -31.20 16.75
N SER A 202 -3.31 -31.19 15.50
CA SER A 202 -2.47 -31.26 14.31
C SER A 202 -1.82 -29.91 14.05
N ASN A 203 -0.68 -29.91 13.35
CA ASN A 203 0.07 -28.72 13.02
C ASN A 203 -0.60 -27.81 11.97
N LYS A 204 -1.73 -28.22 11.38
CA LYS A 204 -2.47 -27.46 10.41
C LYS A 204 -3.95 -27.34 10.82
N ILE A 205 -4.47 -26.12 10.72
CA ILE A 205 -5.89 -25.81 10.90
C ILE A 205 -6.46 -25.28 9.58
N THR A 206 -7.69 -25.67 9.27
CA THR A 206 -8.44 -25.17 8.09
C THR A 206 -9.88 -24.94 8.50
N TYR A 207 -10.42 -23.77 8.14
CA TYR A 207 -11.78 -23.38 8.46
C TYR A 207 -12.42 -22.67 7.28
N SER A 208 -13.64 -23.03 6.91
CA SER A 208 -14.41 -22.35 5.87
C SER A 208 -15.21 -21.21 6.50
N TYR A 209 -14.81 -19.98 6.26
CA TYR A 209 -15.53 -18.79 6.68
C TYR A 209 -16.63 -18.49 5.68
N ILE A 210 -17.89 -18.53 6.13
CA ILE A 210 -19.09 -18.21 5.37
C ILE A 210 -19.63 -16.88 5.90
N PRO A 211 -19.61 -15.77 5.13
CA PRO A 211 -19.98 -14.45 5.62
C PRO A 211 -21.36 -14.38 6.28
N ASN A 212 -22.36 -15.12 5.74
CA ASN A 212 -23.71 -15.16 6.29
C ASN A 212 -23.81 -15.74 7.71
N ASP A 213 -22.81 -16.47 8.18
CA ASP A 213 -22.76 -17.03 9.53
C ASP A 213 -22.24 -16.01 10.57
N PHE A 214 -21.86 -14.80 10.12
CA PHE A 214 -21.24 -13.78 10.95
C PHE A 214 -21.92 -12.42 10.78
N PRO A 215 -21.79 -11.52 11.77
CA PRO A 215 -22.35 -10.18 11.67
C PRO A 215 -21.84 -9.42 10.44
N SER A 216 -22.70 -8.55 9.89
CA SER A 216 -22.26 -7.53 8.95
C SER A 216 -21.26 -6.59 9.61
N GLY A 217 -20.29 -6.12 8.84
CA GLY A 217 -19.18 -5.30 9.32
C GLY A 217 -17.92 -6.08 9.61
N VAL A 218 -17.11 -5.57 10.50
CA VAL A 218 -15.78 -6.11 10.81
C VAL A 218 -15.88 -7.36 11.68
N ASN A 219 -15.23 -8.43 11.24
CA ASN A 219 -15.06 -9.67 11.97
C ASN A 219 -13.57 -9.94 12.20
N HIS A 220 -13.16 -10.02 13.45
CA HIS A 220 -11.77 -10.27 13.84
C HIS A 220 -11.50 -11.77 13.83
N VAL A 221 -10.46 -12.17 13.09
CA VAL A 221 -9.96 -13.55 13.07
C VAL A 221 -8.65 -13.59 13.84
N THR A 222 -8.55 -14.52 14.78
CA THR A 222 -7.31 -14.78 15.54
C THR A 222 -7.01 -16.26 15.51
N VAL A 223 -5.78 -16.60 15.12
CA VAL A 223 -5.27 -17.97 15.22
C VAL A 223 -4.18 -17.99 16.28
N ILE A 224 -4.28 -18.94 17.23
CA ILE A 224 -3.35 -19.06 18.34
C ILE A 224 -2.81 -20.48 18.34
N ALA A 225 -1.48 -20.59 18.33
CA ALA A 225 -0.75 -21.83 18.56
C ALA A 225 -0.16 -21.85 19.96
N SER A 226 -0.15 -22.99 20.62
CA SER A 226 0.59 -23.21 21.86
C SER A 226 1.37 -24.53 21.80
N ASP A 227 2.54 -24.58 22.40
CA ASP A 227 3.37 -25.78 22.48
C ASP A 227 3.42 -26.38 23.90
N ASN A 228 4.04 -27.55 24.04
CA ASN A 228 4.17 -28.21 25.32
C ASN A 228 5.27 -27.62 26.24
N SER A 229 6.06 -26.69 25.69
CA SER A 229 7.06 -25.91 26.46
C SER A 229 6.47 -24.62 27.04
N GLY A 230 5.20 -24.30 26.71
CA GLY A 230 4.50 -23.10 27.20
C GLY A 230 4.63 -21.87 26.30
N ASN A 231 5.26 -22.01 25.11
CA ASN A 231 5.31 -20.92 24.16
C ASN A 231 3.95 -20.75 23.46
N ILE A 232 3.63 -19.51 23.12
CA ILE A 232 2.42 -19.13 22.40
C ILE A 232 2.84 -18.23 21.23
N ASP A 233 2.29 -18.50 20.05
CA ASP A 233 2.36 -17.62 18.90
C ASP A 233 0.96 -17.38 18.35
N SER A 234 0.73 -16.19 17.78
CA SER A 234 -0.58 -15.80 17.27
C SER A 234 -0.49 -14.92 16.04
N LEU A 235 -1.48 -15.02 15.18
CA LEU A 235 -1.71 -14.10 14.08
C LEU A 235 -3.15 -13.59 14.14
N ALA A 236 -3.35 -12.33 13.73
CA ALA A 236 -4.65 -11.71 13.71
C ALA A 236 -4.83 -10.93 12.38
N PHE A 237 -6.06 -10.97 11.88
CA PHE A 237 -6.48 -10.17 10.72
C PHE A 237 -7.99 -9.92 10.81
N ALA A 238 -8.50 -9.07 9.92
CA ALA A 238 -9.92 -8.75 9.89
C ALA A 238 -10.54 -9.15 8.55
N ILE A 239 -11.81 -9.57 8.62
CA ILE A 239 -12.68 -9.79 7.46
C ILE A 239 -13.88 -8.85 7.60
N VAL A 240 -14.14 -8.08 6.54
CA VAL A 240 -15.29 -7.18 6.48
C VAL A 240 -16.38 -7.85 5.65
N ASN A 241 -17.50 -8.17 6.29
CA ASN A 241 -18.75 -8.52 5.62
C ASN A 241 -19.44 -7.21 5.26
N ASN A 242 -19.29 -6.74 4.01
CA ASN A 242 -19.87 -5.47 3.62
C ASN A 242 -21.39 -5.47 3.83
N PRO A 243 -21.94 -4.44 4.51
CA PRO A 243 -23.38 -4.20 4.46
C PRO A 243 -23.79 -3.86 3.02
N ALA A 244 -25.08 -3.92 2.74
CA ALA A 244 -25.61 -3.43 1.48
C ALA A 244 -25.30 -1.93 1.34
N VAL A 245 -24.80 -1.53 0.15
CA VAL A 245 -24.54 -0.13 -0.16
C VAL A 245 -25.84 0.66 -0.12
N GLN A 246 -25.86 1.74 0.64
CA GLN A 246 -27.04 2.59 0.72
C GLN A 246 -27.16 3.43 -0.55
N GLN A 247 -28.30 3.35 -1.21
CA GLN A 247 -28.64 4.17 -2.38
C GLN A 247 -29.29 5.46 -1.91
N ALA A 248 -28.63 6.60 -2.09
CA ALA A 248 -29.15 7.91 -1.69
C ALA A 248 -28.56 9.02 -2.54
N PRO A 249 -29.34 10.06 -2.91
CA PRO A 249 -28.81 11.25 -3.55
C PRO A 249 -27.92 12.03 -2.56
N PRO A 250 -26.85 12.67 -3.05
CA PRO A 250 -26.04 13.54 -2.20
C PRO A 250 -26.84 14.78 -1.75
N PRO A 251 -26.41 15.48 -0.69
CA PRO A 251 -26.99 16.75 -0.29
C PRO A 251 -27.04 17.75 -1.45
N ALA A 252 -28.10 18.60 -1.47
CA ALA A 252 -28.25 19.57 -2.55
C ALA A 252 -27.11 20.60 -2.54
N GLY A 253 -26.58 20.91 -3.72
CA GLY A 253 -25.56 21.94 -3.90
C GLY A 253 -24.13 21.50 -3.62
N VAL A 254 -23.88 20.21 -3.37
CA VAL A 254 -22.50 19.68 -3.29
C VAL A 254 -21.91 19.49 -4.69
N GLU A 255 -20.61 19.67 -4.79
CA GLU A 255 -19.79 19.45 -5.98
C GLU A 255 -18.86 18.25 -5.78
N PHE A 256 -18.17 17.80 -6.83
CA PHE A 256 -17.13 16.75 -6.68
C PHE A 256 -16.01 17.24 -5.76
N GLY A 257 -15.45 16.31 -4.96
CA GLY A 257 -14.41 16.60 -4.00
C GLY A 257 -14.94 16.94 -2.60
N ILE A 258 -14.26 17.84 -1.91
CA ILE A 258 -14.51 18.17 -0.51
C ILE A 258 -15.42 19.38 -0.41
N ASN A 259 -16.59 19.22 0.21
CA ASN A 259 -17.58 20.28 0.41
C ASN A 259 -17.65 20.67 1.89
N TYR A 260 -17.47 21.94 2.19
CA TYR A 260 -17.55 22.52 3.53
C TYR A 260 -18.85 23.32 3.72
N ASP A 261 -19.56 23.06 4.82
CA ASP A 261 -20.72 23.87 5.21
C ASP A 261 -20.27 25.02 6.10
N ALA A 262 -20.41 26.23 5.60
CA ALA A 262 -20.05 27.45 6.36
C ALA A 262 -20.90 27.64 7.61
N THR A 263 -22.10 27.05 7.68
CA THR A 263 -23.03 27.15 8.83
C THR A 263 -22.79 26.05 9.86
N VAL A 264 -22.17 24.93 9.44
CA VAL A 264 -21.84 23.78 10.32
C VAL A 264 -20.35 23.41 10.15
N PRO A 265 -19.45 24.22 10.74
CA PRO A 265 -18.01 24.08 10.52
C PRO A 265 -17.39 22.78 11.11
N THR A 266 -18.21 21.91 11.68
CA THR A 266 -17.80 20.59 12.19
C THR A 266 -18.08 19.45 11.21
N THR A 267 -18.48 19.78 9.97
CA THR A 267 -18.84 18.78 8.96
C THR A 267 -18.11 19.03 7.64
N ALA A 268 -17.86 17.95 6.90
CA ALA A 268 -17.43 18.00 5.51
C ALA A 268 -18.12 16.88 4.72
N THR A 269 -18.64 17.19 3.54
CA THR A 269 -19.20 16.19 2.63
C THR A 269 -18.19 15.88 1.52
N LEU A 270 -17.83 14.61 1.41
CA LEU A 270 -16.93 14.10 0.39
C LEU A 270 -17.76 13.52 -0.74
N VAL A 271 -17.40 13.83 -1.99
CA VAL A 271 -18.12 13.40 -3.20
C VAL A 271 -17.12 12.90 -4.23
N LEU A 272 -17.17 11.62 -4.55
CA LEU A 272 -16.27 10.95 -5.48
C LEU A 272 -17.05 10.44 -6.71
N PHE A 273 -16.61 10.78 -7.91
CA PHE A 273 -17.09 10.16 -9.14
C PHE A 273 -16.31 8.88 -9.40
N ALA A 274 -16.96 7.71 -9.27
CA ALA A 274 -16.32 6.42 -9.50
C ALA A 274 -17.35 5.39 -10.02
N PRO A 275 -17.60 5.35 -11.35
CA PRO A 275 -18.52 4.39 -11.94
C PRO A 275 -17.94 2.97 -11.92
N ARG A 276 -18.83 1.98 -11.94
CA ARG A 276 -18.49 0.55 -12.00
C ARG A 276 -17.68 0.07 -10.79
N LYS A 277 -17.95 0.65 -9.63
CA LYS A 277 -17.36 0.24 -8.35
C LYS A 277 -18.44 -0.40 -7.47
N SER A 278 -18.02 -1.31 -6.61
CA SER A 278 -18.95 -2.07 -5.76
C SER A 278 -19.16 -1.40 -4.42
N PHE A 279 -18.15 -0.74 -3.88
CA PHE A 279 -18.23 0.00 -2.62
C PHE A 279 -17.02 0.94 -2.47
N VAL A 280 -17.18 1.96 -1.63
CA VAL A 280 -16.11 2.88 -1.27
C VAL A 280 -16.15 3.15 0.24
N TYR A 281 -14.99 3.07 0.89
CA TYR A 281 -14.79 3.52 2.26
C TYR A 281 -13.92 4.78 2.30
N VAL A 282 -14.10 5.59 3.34
CA VAL A 282 -13.20 6.70 3.64
C VAL A 282 -12.35 6.32 4.85
N LEU A 283 -11.03 6.37 4.68
CA LEU A 283 -10.04 6.16 5.73
C LEU A 283 -9.36 7.48 6.03
N GLY A 284 -9.06 7.78 7.28
CA GLY A 284 -8.39 9.01 7.64
C GLY A 284 -8.11 9.15 9.13
N ASP A 285 -7.59 10.31 9.52
CA ASP A 285 -7.27 10.59 10.93
C ASP A 285 -8.50 10.53 11.85
N PHE A 286 -9.69 10.81 11.30
CA PHE A 286 -10.96 10.80 12.05
C PHE A 286 -11.46 9.38 12.40
N ASN A 287 -10.91 8.33 11.81
CA ASN A 287 -11.23 6.94 12.09
C ASN A 287 -9.97 6.07 12.28
N ASN A 288 -8.85 6.69 12.64
CA ASN A 288 -7.56 6.04 12.87
C ASN A 288 -7.07 5.20 11.67
N TRP A 289 -7.54 5.50 10.45
CA TRP A 289 -7.23 4.77 9.20
C TRP A 289 -7.77 3.32 9.18
N GLU A 290 -8.76 3.03 10.02
CA GLU A 290 -9.40 1.73 10.11
C GLU A 290 -10.67 1.68 9.24
N VAL A 291 -10.90 0.53 8.61
CA VAL A 291 -12.16 0.28 7.91
C VAL A 291 -13.28 0.12 8.94
N ASN A 292 -14.28 0.98 8.82
CA ASN A 292 -15.47 0.95 9.66
C ASN A 292 -16.71 1.23 8.80
N THR A 293 -17.76 0.45 8.98
CA THR A 293 -18.99 0.55 8.17
C THR A 293 -19.67 1.91 8.25
N SER A 294 -19.46 2.67 9.34
CA SER A 294 -19.95 4.05 9.46
C SER A 294 -19.29 5.03 8.48
N TYR A 295 -18.17 4.64 7.89
CA TYR A 295 -17.45 5.40 6.86
C TYR A 295 -17.54 4.79 5.47
N MET A 296 -18.48 3.86 5.26
CA MET A 296 -18.87 3.39 3.94
C MET A 296 -19.71 4.46 3.25
N MET A 297 -19.34 4.82 2.02
CA MET A 297 -20.03 5.87 1.27
C MET A 297 -21.37 5.38 0.72
N ASN A 298 -22.32 6.31 0.63
CA ASN A 298 -23.57 6.10 -0.10
C ASN A 298 -23.31 6.16 -1.60
N GLU A 299 -24.04 5.37 -2.37
CA GLU A 299 -24.02 5.39 -3.82
C GLU A 299 -25.21 6.19 -4.37
N TYR A 300 -24.97 7.01 -5.38
CA TYR A 300 -26.01 7.64 -6.17
C TYR A 300 -25.73 7.38 -7.66
N GLN A 301 -26.51 6.47 -8.22
CA GLN A 301 -26.41 6.10 -9.63
C GLN A 301 -27.37 6.94 -10.46
N VAL A 302 -26.84 7.89 -11.26
CA VAL A 302 -27.60 8.69 -12.21
C VAL A 302 -27.81 7.90 -13.51
N THR A 303 -26.75 7.26 -14.00
CA THR A 303 -26.75 6.30 -15.12
C THR A 303 -25.69 5.22 -14.81
N PRO A 304 -25.65 4.08 -15.56
CA PRO A 304 -24.62 3.06 -15.35
C PRO A 304 -23.16 3.59 -15.45
N ASP A 305 -22.94 4.64 -16.21
CA ASP A 305 -21.64 5.28 -16.40
C ASP A 305 -21.49 6.59 -15.60
N SER A 306 -22.51 6.96 -14.79
CA SER A 306 -22.50 8.16 -13.94
C SER A 306 -22.91 7.77 -12.54
N VAL A 307 -21.92 7.35 -11.76
CA VAL A 307 -22.09 6.91 -10.36
C VAL A 307 -21.26 7.82 -9.45
N ILE A 308 -21.92 8.33 -8.44
CA ILE A 308 -21.37 9.23 -7.43
C ILE A 308 -21.38 8.49 -6.09
N TRP A 309 -20.26 8.52 -5.40
CA TRP A 309 -20.12 8.08 -4.02
C TRP A 309 -20.00 9.28 -3.11
N TRP A 310 -20.71 9.28 -1.99
CA TRP A 310 -20.69 10.42 -1.09
C TRP A 310 -20.87 10.02 0.37
N ILE A 311 -20.30 10.84 1.27
CA ILE A 311 -20.47 10.71 2.70
C ILE A 311 -20.32 12.08 3.36
N THR A 312 -21.08 12.35 4.42
CA THR A 312 -20.86 13.52 5.28
C THR A 312 -20.12 13.06 6.55
N LEU A 313 -18.93 13.56 6.73
CA LEU A 313 -18.14 13.42 7.95
C LEU A 313 -18.67 14.42 8.99
N ASN A 314 -18.82 13.96 10.21
CA ASN A 314 -19.32 14.75 11.33
C ASN A 314 -18.30 14.81 12.45
N ASN A 315 -18.51 15.75 13.41
CA ASN A 315 -17.67 15.91 14.61
C ASN A 315 -16.20 16.25 14.31
N LEU A 316 -15.93 16.91 13.20
CA LEU A 316 -14.60 17.44 12.88
C LEU A 316 -14.35 18.70 13.73
N SER A 317 -13.11 18.91 14.15
CA SER A 317 -12.68 20.12 14.86
C SER A 317 -12.34 21.21 13.85
N PRO A 318 -13.03 22.37 13.87
CA PRO A 318 -12.72 23.48 12.97
C PRO A 318 -11.26 23.96 13.12
N GLY A 319 -10.58 24.15 11.99
CA GLY A 319 -9.17 24.55 11.96
C GLY A 319 -8.17 23.39 12.08
N GLU A 320 -8.61 22.18 12.40
CA GLU A 320 -7.76 20.99 12.42
C GLU A 320 -7.65 20.37 11.02
N GLU A 321 -6.46 19.94 10.64
CA GLU A 321 -6.19 19.22 9.40
C GLU A 321 -6.36 17.71 9.58
N TYR A 322 -7.18 17.10 8.74
CA TYR A 322 -7.39 15.64 8.71
C TYR A 322 -6.89 15.08 7.38
N ALA A 323 -5.90 14.21 7.43
CA ALA A 323 -5.50 13.42 6.27
C ALA A 323 -6.52 12.30 6.04
N PHE A 324 -6.85 12.05 4.76
CA PHE A 324 -7.80 11.01 4.39
C PHE A 324 -7.55 10.45 2.98
N GLN A 325 -8.17 9.30 2.70
CA GLN A 325 -8.06 8.60 1.43
C GLN A 325 -9.32 7.79 1.17
N TYR A 326 -9.66 7.57 -0.08
CA TYR A 326 -10.69 6.61 -0.47
C TYR A 326 -10.09 5.22 -0.62
N LEU A 327 -10.79 4.21 -0.07
CA LEU A 327 -10.53 2.78 -0.30
C LEU A 327 -11.65 2.24 -1.17
N VAL A 328 -11.36 2.07 -2.45
CA VAL A 328 -12.32 1.63 -3.47
C VAL A 328 -12.18 0.14 -3.70
N ASP A 329 -13.29 -0.59 -3.69
CA ASP A 329 -13.36 -2.06 -3.87
C ASP A 329 -12.39 -2.85 -2.96
N GLY A 330 -11.99 -2.23 -1.83
CA GLY A 330 -11.15 -2.85 -0.81
C GLY A 330 -9.65 -2.95 -1.12
N ASN A 331 -9.20 -2.53 -2.29
CA ASN A 331 -7.79 -2.66 -2.72
C ASN A 331 -7.22 -1.43 -3.43
N ILE A 332 -8.04 -0.51 -3.91
CA ILE A 332 -7.59 0.70 -4.59
C ILE A 332 -7.61 1.86 -3.60
N ARG A 333 -6.44 2.43 -3.32
CA ARG A 333 -6.28 3.60 -2.46
C ARG A 333 -6.01 4.81 -3.32
N ILE A 334 -6.85 5.84 -3.20
CA ILE A 334 -6.72 7.07 -3.96
C ILE A 334 -6.98 8.30 -3.08
N ALA A 335 -6.21 9.35 -3.29
CA ALA A 335 -6.53 10.68 -2.80
C ALA A 335 -7.75 11.25 -3.52
N ASP A 336 -8.39 12.26 -2.96
CA ASP A 336 -9.45 13.00 -3.62
C ASP A 336 -8.89 13.79 -4.81
N PRO A 337 -9.37 13.56 -6.05
CA PRO A 337 -8.86 14.26 -7.23
C PRO A 337 -9.04 15.79 -7.19
N TYR A 338 -9.96 16.27 -6.36
CA TYR A 338 -10.26 17.71 -6.19
C TYR A 338 -9.69 18.28 -4.89
N ALA A 339 -8.75 17.55 -4.24
CA ALA A 339 -8.11 18.02 -3.02
C ALA A 339 -7.35 19.34 -3.25
N HIS A 340 -7.39 20.24 -2.27
CA HIS A 340 -6.61 21.49 -2.27
C HIS A 340 -5.27 21.34 -1.53
N LYS A 341 -5.08 20.24 -0.82
CA LYS A 341 -3.83 19.86 -0.15
C LYS A 341 -3.72 18.33 -0.11
N ILE A 342 -2.52 17.85 -0.37
CA ILE A 342 -2.18 16.41 -0.32
C ILE A 342 -0.95 16.21 0.57
N LEU A 343 -0.65 14.95 0.90
CA LEU A 343 0.62 14.52 1.47
C LEU A 343 1.18 13.38 0.60
N ASP A 344 2.42 13.53 0.19
CA ASP A 344 3.13 12.57 -0.67
C ASP A 344 4.15 11.79 0.17
N PRO A 345 4.02 10.45 0.33
CA PRO A 345 4.92 9.66 1.15
C PRO A 345 6.36 9.63 0.63
N ASP A 346 6.54 9.83 -0.67
CA ASP A 346 7.84 9.71 -1.32
C ASP A 346 8.59 11.04 -1.39
N ASN A 347 7.90 12.16 -1.54
CA ASN A 347 8.48 13.45 -1.87
C ASN A 347 8.43 14.47 -0.73
N ASP A 348 7.42 14.49 0.14
CA ASP A 348 7.25 15.50 1.20
C ASP A 348 8.42 15.57 2.18
N LYS A 349 9.06 14.44 2.46
CA LYS A 349 10.24 14.36 3.34
C LYS A 349 11.42 15.21 2.86
N TYR A 350 11.44 15.59 1.59
CA TYR A 350 12.49 16.39 0.99
C TYR A 350 12.13 17.87 0.84
N ILE A 351 10.87 18.28 1.03
CA ILE A 351 10.42 19.67 0.83
C ILE A 351 11.27 20.66 1.64
N ASN A 352 11.52 20.36 2.92
CA ASN A 352 12.27 21.23 3.81
C ASN A 352 13.79 21.08 3.70
N SER A 353 14.28 20.12 2.93
CA SER A 353 15.72 19.91 2.68
C SER A 353 16.18 20.39 1.31
N TYR A 354 15.26 20.85 0.46
CA TYR A 354 15.55 21.26 -0.91
C TYR A 354 16.31 22.60 -0.96
N PRO A 355 17.18 22.82 -1.92
CA PRO A 355 18.59 23.21 -1.96
C PRO A 355 19.02 24.43 -1.14
N SER A 356 18.15 25.15 -0.48
CA SER A 356 18.52 26.40 0.22
C SER A 356 18.78 26.23 1.72
N GLY A 357 18.52 25.05 2.30
CA GLY A 357 18.54 24.85 3.76
C GLY A 357 17.47 25.65 4.52
N ASN A 358 16.60 26.38 3.83
CA ASN A 358 15.48 27.10 4.41
C ASN A 358 14.29 26.15 4.59
N ILE A 359 13.60 26.27 5.72
CA ILE A 359 12.36 25.53 5.95
C ILE A 359 11.27 26.18 5.08
N VAL A 360 10.90 25.50 4.00
CA VAL A 360 9.93 25.98 3.02
C VAL A 360 8.50 25.82 3.55
N TYR A 361 8.23 24.74 4.30
CA TYR A 361 6.91 24.45 4.86
C TYR A 361 7.03 24.02 6.34
N PRO A 362 7.12 24.94 7.31
CA PRO A 362 7.46 24.64 8.70
C PRO A 362 6.40 23.78 9.43
N ASN A 363 5.14 23.84 9.00
CA ASN A 363 4.01 23.17 9.65
C ASN A 363 3.35 22.12 8.73
N LEU A 364 4.13 21.51 7.84
CA LEU A 364 3.60 20.44 7.00
C LEU A 364 3.11 19.29 7.88
N LYS A 365 1.83 18.92 7.71
CA LYS A 365 1.25 17.76 8.37
C LYS A 365 2.06 16.51 7.99
N SER A 366 2.39 15.67 8.98
CA SER A 366 3.12 14.44 8.73
C SER A 366 2.25 13.43 7.99
N TYR A 367 2.84 12.75 6.99
CA TYR A 367 2.20 11.63 6.33
C TYR A 367 1.89 10.49 7.33
N PRO A 368 0.74 9.81 7.26
CA PRO A 368 0.33 8.74 8.20
C PRO A 368 1.08 7.42 7.92
N THR A 369 2.38 7.44 8.07
CA THR A 369 3.28 6.30 7.85
C THR A 369 2.86 5.07 8.65
N GLY A 370 2.84 3.88 8.01
CA GLY A 370 2.45 2.62 8.63
C GLY A 370 0.93 2.40 8.74
N LYS A 371 0.11 3.38 8.38
CA LYS A 371 -1.36 3.28 8.37
C LYS A 371 -1.96 3.20 6.97
N THR A 372 -1.28 3.75 5.99
CA THR A 372 -1.68 3.72 4.59
C THR A 372 -0.48 3.80 3.66
N SER A 373 -0.73 3.71 2.37
CA SER A 373 0.21 3.92 1.26
C SER A 373 -0.40 4.88 0.24
N GLU A 374 0.38 5.30 -0.74
CA GLU A 374 -0.01 6.25 -1.78
C GLU A 374 -0.29 7.66 -1.25
N ILE A 375 -0.50 8.60 -2.14
CA ILE A 375 -0.82 9.99 -1.79
C ILE A 375 -2.15 10.07 -1.03
N VAL A 376 -2.23 10.91 -0.02
CA VAL A 376 -3.44 11.17 0.76
C VAL A 376 -3.86 12.63 0.64
N SER A 377 -5.17 12.88 0.70
CA SER A 377 -5.74 14.22 0.72
C SER A 377 -5.79 14.77 2.13
N VAL A 378 -5.84 16.10 2.25
CA VAL A 378 -6.05 16.80 3.53
C VAL A 378 -7.30 17.64 3.43
N LEU A 379 -8.19 17.51 4.41
CA LEU A 379 -9.33 18.39 4.61
C LEU A 379 -9.16 19.21 5.89
N GLN A 380 -9.72 20.42 5.90
CA GLN A 380 -9.74 21.32 7.06
C GLN A 380 -11.01 22.13 7.06
N THR A 381 -11.88 21.93 8.05
CA THR A 381 -13.10 22.70 8.20
C THR A 381 -12.84 24.03 8.91
N GLY A 382 -13.79 24.96 8.84
CA GLY A 382 -13.71 26.23 9.59
C GLY A 382 -12.65 27.21 9.08
N GLN A 383 -12.12 27.02 7.88
CA GLN A 383 -11.18 27.97 7.27
C GLN A 383 -11.84 29.31 7.02
N ALA A 384 -11.14 30.40 7.33
CA ALA A 384 -11.58 31.73 7.00
C ALA A 384 -11.55 31.94 5.47
N LYS A 385 -12.65 32.49 4.91
CA LYS A 385 -12.65 32.82 3.48
C LYS A 385 -11.61 33.89 3.19
N TYR A 386 -10.79 33.68 2.16
CA TYR A 386 -9.87 34.71 1.70
C TYR A 386 -10.62 35.97 1.24
N LYS A 387 -10.16 37.13 1.69
CA LYS A 387 -10.73 38.42 1.32
C LYS A 387 -9.89 39.05 0.22
N TRP A 388 -10.37 39.01 -1.00
CA TRP A 388 -9.76 39.69 -2.13
C TRP A 388 -9.70 41.20 -1.93
N GLN A 389 -8.55 41.78 -2.21
CA GLN A 389 -8.32 43.22 -2.07
C GLN A 389 -8.27 43.93 -3.43
N ASP A 390 -8.49 43.24 -4.52
CA ASP A 390 -8.39 43.70 -5.91
C ASP A 390 -9.71 44.10 -6.54
N VAL A 391 -10.77 44.30 -5.77
CA VAL A 391 -12.14 44.60 -6.23
C VAL A 391 -12.26 45.76 -7.19
N ASN A 392 -11.31 46.70 -7.18
CA ASN A 392 -11.27 47.87 -8.06
C ASN A 392 -10.13 47.83 -9.08
N PHE A 393 -9.45 46.67 -9.24
CA PHE A 393 -8.33 46.56 -10.16
C PHE A 393 -8.78 46.64 -11.61
N LYS A 394 -8.25 47.63 -12.36
CA LYS A 394 -8.48 47.77 -13.79
C LYS A 394 -7.36 47.09 -14.57
N ARG A 395 -7.72 46.05 -15.29
CA ARG A 395 -6.78 45.32 -16.15
C ARG A 395 -6.28 46.23 -17.28
N PRO A 396 -4.97 46.20 -17.61
CA PRO A 396 -4.44 46.82 -18.81
C PRO A 396 -5.11 46.25 -20.08
N ALA A 397 -5.12 47.02 -21.18
CA ALA A 397 -5.55 46.50 -22.46
C ALA A 397 -4.60 45.36 -22.88
N LYS A 398 -5.10 44.34 -23.61
CA LYS A 398 -4.27 43.19 -24.01
C LYS A 398 -3.07 43.62 -24.88
N THR A 399 -3.23 44.70 -25.65
CA THR A 399 -2.16 45.29 -26.49
C THR A 399 -1.07 46.02 -25.70
N ASP A 400 -1.34 46.32 -24.43
CA ASP A 400 -0.45 47.13 -23.60
C ASP A 400 0.23 46.27 -22.51
N LEU A 401 0.10 44.96 -22.61
CA LEU A 401 0.71 44.01 -21.68
C LEU A 401 2.23 43.94 -21.89
N VAL A 402 2.97 44.09 -20.80
CA VAL A 402 4.38 43.74 -20.66
C VAL A 402 4.42 42.56 -19.71
N ILE A 403 4.56 41.38 -20.29
CA ILE A 403 4.45 40.10 -19.57
C ILE A 403 5.84 39.65 -19.11
N TYR A 404 5.92 39.21 -17.87
CA TYR A 404 7.09 38.54 -17.30
C TYR A 404 6.69 37.11 -16.90
N GLU A 405 7.19 36.14 -17.61
CA GLU A 405 7.01 34.73 -17.27
C GLU A 405 8.02 34.32 -16.20
N LEU A 406 7.59 33.65 -15.14
CA LEU A 406 8.45 33.19 -14.06
C LEU A 406 8.00 31.90 -13.41
N LEU A 407 8.98 31.14 -12.95
CA LEU A 407 8.83 30.04 -12.00
C LEU A 407 9.14 30.55 -10.60
N VAL A 408 8.20 30.43 -9.67
CA VAL A 408 8.36 30.96 -8.29
C VAL A 408 9.59 30.37 -7.63
N ARG A 409 9.81 29.08 -7.78
CA ARG A 409 10.98 28.35 -7.24
C ARG A 409 12.32 28.97 -7.67
N ASP A 410 12.44 29.34 -8.94
CA ASP A 410 13.71 29.83 -9.50
C ASP A 410 13.84 31.35 -9.35
N PHE A 411 12.73 32.08 -9.17
CA PHE A 411 12.74 33.53 -9.11
C PHE A 411 13.06 34.08 -7.72
N VAL A 412 12.62 33.39 -6.64
CA VAL A 412 12.87 33.81 -5.25
C VAL A 412 13.52 32.68 -4.44
N SER A 413 14.55 33.00 -3.67
CA SER A 413 15.33 32.02 -2.91
C SER A 413 14.55 31.29 -1.82
N THR A 414 13.42 31.83 -1.38
CA THR A 414 12.53 31.21 -0.39
C THR A 414 11.50 30.31 -1.02
N HIS A 415 11.40 30.27 -2.35
CA HIS A 415 10.42 29.51 -3.13
C HIS A 415 8.94 29.79 -2.75
N SER A 416 8.64 30.98 -2.21
CA SER A 416 7.38 31.32 -1.58
C SER A 416 6.63 32.41 -2.36
N TYR A 417 5.33 32.24 -2.53
CA TYR A 417 4.45 33.29 -3.08
C TYR A 417 4.48 34.55 -2.24
N HIS A 418 4.64 34.45 -0.93
CA HIS A 418 4.76 35.63 -0.06
C HIS A 418 5.97 36.47 -0.43
N THR A 419 7.14 35.86 -0.60
CA THR A 419 8.35 36.57 -1.05
C THR A 419 8.21 37.10 -2.47
N LEU A 420 7.50 36.39 -3.36
CA LEU A 420 7.19 36.91 -4.68
C LEU A 420 6.37 38.20 -4.59
N ILE A 421 5.35 38.23 -3.72
CA ILE A 421 4.53 39.45 -3.48
C ILE A 421 5.41 40.61 -3.06
N ASP A 422 6.37 40.40 -2.16
CA ASP A 422 7.31 41.42 -1.70
C ASP A 422 8.20 41.97 -2.83
N THR A 423 8.44 41.15 -3.88
CA THR A 423 9.27 41.54 -5.05
C THR A 423 8.48 42.22 -6.16
N ILE A 424 7.15 42.33 -6.09
CA ILE A 424 6.31 42.94 -7.14
C ILE A 424 6.76 44.38 -7.43
N ALA A 425 7.20 45.15 -6.42
CA ALA A 425 7.69 46.51 -6.63
C ALA A 425 8.92 46.58 -7.55
N TYR A 426 9.76 45.55 -7.56
CA TYR A 426 10.89 45.42 -8.51
C TYR A 426 10.39 45.21 -9.94
N LEU A 427 9.46 44.25 -10.16
CA LEU A 427 8.88 43.99 -11.47
C LEU A 427 8.17 45.23 -12.04
N LYS A 428 7.42 45.96 -11.20
CA LYS A 428 6.78 47.22 -11.59
C LYS A 428 7.81 48.27 -12.07
N ARG A 429 8.98 48.40 -11.41
CA ARG A 429 10.04 49.30 -11.85
C ARG A 429 10.64 48.94 -13.20
N LEU A 430 10.61 47.64 -13.59
CA LEU A 430 10.99 47.16 -14.90
C LEU A 430 9.94 47.45 -15.98
N GLY A 431 8.78 47.99 -15.61
CA GLY A 431 7.66 48.26 -16.53
C GLY A 431 6.75 47.02 -16.75
N VAL A 432 6.96 45.94 -16.00
CA VAL A 432 6.09 44.75 -16.04
C VAL A 432 4.71 45.11 -15.50
N ASN A 433 3.64 44.74 -16.20
CA ASN A 433 2.26 44.94 -15.77
C ASN A 433 1.42 43.65 -15.81
N ALA A 434 2.03 42.55 -16.22
CA ALA A 434 1.45 41.21 -16.12
C ALA A 434 2.53 40.18 -15.77
N ILE A 435 2.19 39.25 -14.90
CA ILE A 435 3.05 38.12 -14.54
C ILE A 435 2.35 36.85 -15.06
N GLU A 436 3.09 36.03 -15.79
CA GLU A 436 2.70 34.68 -16.19
C GLU A 436 3.46 33.69 -15.32
N LEU A 437 2.74 33.05 -14.38
CA LEU A 437 3.34 32.04 -13.55
C LEU A 437 3.40 30.71 -14.34
N LEU A 438 4.54 30.01 -14.30
CA LEU A 438 4.60 28.61 -14.69
C LEU A 438 3.60 27.82 -13.82
N PRO A 439 3.18 26.62 -14.25
CA PRO A 439 2.12 25.90 -13.56
C PRO A 439 2.37 25.81 -12.05
N VAL A 440 1.32 26.12 -11.28
CA VAL A 440 1.38 26.24 -9.82
C VAL A 440 0.77 25.04 -9.10
N MET A 441 0.23 24.07 -9.84
CA MET A 441 -0.36 22.86 -9.31
C MET A 441 0.71 21.90 -8.82
N GLU A 442 0.28 20.97 -7.94
CA GLU A 442 1.15 19.89 -7.47
C GLU A 442 1.56 18.98 -8.62
N PHE A 443 2.82 18.59 -8.64
CA PHE A 443 3.44 17.79 -9.68
C PHE A 443 4.21 16.61 -9.10
N GLU A 444 4.52 15.62 -9.93
CA GLU A 444 5.29 14.45 -9.52
C GLU A 444 6.74 14.84 -9.19
N GLY A 445 7.19 14.50 -7.98
CA GLY A 445 8.54 14.79 -7.48
C GLY A 445 8.69 16.21 -6.93
N ASN A 446 9.95 16.64 -6.71
CA ASN A 446 10.29 17.93 -6.11
C ASN A 446 11.06 18.87 -7.05
N ASP A 447 11.26 18.49 -8.30
CA ASP A 447 11.99 19.28 -9.29
C ASP A 447 11.30 19.25 -10.65
N SER A 448 10.43 20.21 -10.89
CA SER A 448 9.69 20.36 -12.14
C SER A 448 9.41 21.83 -12.44
N TRP A 449 9.16 22.13 -13.71
CA TRP A 449 8.58 23.40 -14.13
C TRP A 449 7.03 23.43 -13.95
N GLY A 450 6.45 22.33 -13.44
CA GLY A 450 5.01 22.20 -13.17
C GLY A 450 4.17 21.71 -14.35
N TYR A 451 4.77 21.33 -15.48
CA TYR A 451 4.04 20.83 -16.66
C TYR A 451 3.71 19.33 -16.61
N ASN A 452 3.94 18.67 -15.47
CA ASN A 452 3.56 17.31 -15.16
C ASN A 452 2.69 17.23 -13.89
N PRO A 453 1.53 17.94 -13.84
CA PRO A 453 0.70 17.97 -12.64
C PRO A 453 0.14 16.57 -12.35
N ASN A 454 0.06 16.22 -11.08
CA ASN A 454 -0.63 15.03 -10.57
C ASN A 454 -1.94 15.40 -9.85
N PHE A 455 -2.08 16.66 -9.37
CA PHE A 455 -3.29 17.19 -8.75
C PHE A 455 -3.58 18.61 -9.23
N ASP A 456 -4.58 18.76 -10.09
CA ASP A 456 -4.90 20.05 -10.75
C ASP A 456 -5.47 21.11 -9.82
N PHE A 457 -5.98 20.74 -8.64
CA PHE A 457 -6.59 21.65 -7.68
C PHE A 457 -5.72 21.89 -6.42
N THR A 458 -4.62 21.18 -6.29
CA THR A 458 -3.67 21.34 -5.18
C THR A 458 -2.54 22.27 -5.61
N PRO A 459 -2.34 23.42 -4.94
CA PRO A 459 -1.12 24.22 -5.15
C PRO A 459 0.11 23.44 -4.72
N SER A 460 1.19 23.53 -5.50
CA SER A 460 2.44 22.87 -5.17
C SER A 460 2.96 23.27 -3.80
N MET A 461 3.24 22.30 -2.94
CA MET A 461 3.71 22.52 -1.58
C MET A 461 5.11 23.14 -1.53
N LEU A 462 5.92 22.97 -2.58
CA LEU A 462 7.22 23.66 -2.72
C LEU A 462 7.10 25.17 -2.90
N GLN A 463 5.91 25.69 -3.27
CA GLN A 463 5.69 27.10 -3.61
C GLN A 463 4.61 27.75 -2.72
N SER A 464 3.87 26.99 -1.93
CA SER A 464 2.61 27.41 -1.32
C SER A 464 2.71 27.92 0.12
N GLN A 465 3.82 28.52 0.54
CA GLN A 465 3.77 29.33 1.77
C GLN A 465 2.89 30.55 1.56
N LEU A 466 1.68 30.50 2.10
CA LEU A 466 0.78 31.62 2.28
C LEU A 466 0.94 32.18 3.70
#